data_0375fc258de6e2e534ba29e679f4db2b
#
_entry.id   0375fc258de6e2e534ba29e679f4db2b
#
_cell.length_a   1.000
_cell.length_b   1.000
_cell.length_c   1.000
_cell.angle_alpha   90.00
_cell.angle_beta   90.00
_cell.angle_gamma   90.00
#
_symmetry.space_group_name_H-M   'P 1'
#
loop_
_entity.id
_entity.type
_entity.pdbx_description
1 polymer ?
#
loop_
_entity_poly.entity_id
_entity_poly.type
_entity_poly.pdbx_seq_one_letter_code
_entity_poly.pdbx_strand_id
1 'polypeptide(L)'
;MGQIVGIDLGTTNSVVGVVEAGRPVVIANSEGTRTTPSKVGFTKNSEIVIGDQARRQLVLNPKNTFYNLKRFIGRDWDELDETSISVPYNVKSNDNGSVRILSPFTEREYAPEELISSIIRKLINLSLIHI
;
A
#
# COMPACT_ATOMS: atom_id res chain seq x y z
N MET A 1 -12.88 13.00 -23.13
CA MET A 1 -12.26 13.83 -22.12
C MET A 1 -11.80 13.01 -20.95
N GLY A 2 -10.61 13.28 -20.47
CA GLY A 2 -10.10 12.61 -19.29
C GLY A 2 -10.80 13.06 -18.03
N GLN A 3 -10.90 12.16 -17.07
CA GLN A 3 -11.44 12.47 -15.77
C GLN A 3 -10.32 12.77 -14.79
N ILE A 4 -10.54 13.72 -13.89
CA ILE A 4 -9.55 14.06 -12.88
C ILE A 4 -9.79 13.18 -11.66
N VAL A 5 -8.74 12.46 -11.25
CA VAL A 5 -8.74 11.63 -10.06
C VAL A 5 -7.71 12.18 -9.08
N GLY A 6 -8.14 12.42 -7.86
CA GLY A 6 -7.23 12.83 -6.78
C GLY A 6 -7.00 11.68 -5.83
N ILE A 7 -5.74 11.46 -5.46
CA ILE A 7 -5.39 10.43 -4.49
C ILE A 7 -4.59 11.08 -3.37
N ASP A 8 -5.06 10.89 -2.15
CA ASP A 8 -4.31 11.21 -0.94
C ASP A 8 -3.76 9.89 -0.39
N LEU A 9 -2.48 9.65 -0.62
CA LEU A 9 -1.79 8.46 -0.14
C LEU A 9 -1.23 8.75 1.24
N GLY A 10 -2.05 8.54 2.26
CA GLY A 10 -1.63 8.74 3.64
C GLY A 10 -0.78 7.60 4.17
N THR A 11 -0.09 7.83 5.28
CA THR A 11 0.74 6.83 5.92
C THR A 11 -0.10 5.66 6.43
N THR A 12 -1.27 5.94 6.99
CA THR A 12 -2.16 4.93 7.59
C THR A 12 -3.33 4.62 6.68
N ASN A 13 -3.96 5.64 6.10
CA ASN A 13 -5.14 5.51 5.25
C ASN A 13 -4.98 6.34 3.99
N SER A 14 -5.60 5.88 2.93
CA SER A 14 -5.62 6.56 1.65
C SER A 14 -7.05 6.93 1.27
N VAL A 15 -7.19 7.97 0.46
CA VAL A 15 -8.47 8.47 -0.01
C VAL A 15 -8.37 8.71 -1.51
N VAL A 16 -9.43 8.36 -2.24
CA VAL A 16 -9.52 8.66 -3.67
C VAL A 16 -10.78 9.47 -3.93
N GLY A 17 -10.66 10.49 -4.76
CA GLY A 17 -11.77 11.35 -5.14
C GLY A 17 -11.78 11.62 -6.62
N VAL A 18 -12.94 12.00 -7.11
CA VAL A 18 -13.16 12.43 -8.50
C VAL A 18 -13.92 13.75 -8.50
N VAL A 19 -13.91 14.42 -9.64
CA VAL A 19 -14.73 15.63 -9.82
C VAL A 19 -16.00 15.24 -10.56
N GLU A 20 -17.14 15.46 -9.93
CA GLU A 20 -18.47 15.23 -10.51
C GLU A 20 -19.24 16.54 -10.50
N ALA A 21 -19.77 16.93 -11.66
CA ALA A 21 -20.55 18.19 -11.81
C ALA A 21 -19.83 19.41 -11.21
N GLY A 22 -18.51 19.49 -11.40
CA GLY A 22 -17.68 20.57 -10.90
C GLY A 22 -17.35 20.51 -9.42
N ARG A 23 -17.68 19.42 -8.73
CA ARG A 23 -17.45 19.26 -7.29
C ARG A 23 -16.60 18.03 -7.01
N PRO A 24 -15.65 18.10 -6.05
CA PRO A 24 -14.92 16.91 -5.65
C PRO A 24 -15.82 15.97 -4.84
N VAL A 25 -15.72 14.69 -5.13
CA VAL A 25 -16.47 13.63 -4.44
C VAL A 25 -15.49 12.55 -4.02
N VAL A 26 -15.51 12.19 -2.74
CA VAL A 26 -14.72 11.08 -2.22
C VAL A 26 -15.43 9.78 -2.55
N ILE A 27 -14.69 8.81 -3.12
CA ILE A 27 -15.22 7.53 -3.55
C ILE A 27 -15.15 6.53 -2.41
N ALA A 28 -16.25 5.82 -2.17
CA ALA A 28 -16.27 4.70 -1.23
C ALA A 28 -15.58 3.48 -1.89
N ASN A 29 -14.89 2.70 -1.07
CA ASN A 29 -14.27 1.45 -1.52
C ASN A 29 -15.31 0.32 -1.54
N SER A 30 -14.84 -0.89 -1.87
CA SER A 30 -15.71 -2.07 -1.95
C SER A 30 -16.35 -2.46 -0.61
N GLU A 31 -15.82 -1.97 0.49
CA GLU A 31 -16.38 -2.21 1.83
C GLU A 31 -17.35 -1.10 2.25
N GLY A 32 -17.59 -0.11 1.41
CA GLY A 32 -18.48 1.00 1.70
C GLY A 32 -17.87 2.14 2.49
N THR A 33 -16.58 2.09 2.79
CA THR A 33 -15.90 3.16 3.53
C THR A 33 -15.18 4.11 2.57
N ARG A 34 -15.00 5.36 3.02
CA ARG A 34 -14.35 6.41 2.22
C ARG A 34 -12.85 6.49 2.43
N THR A 35 -12.32 5.73 3.36
CA THR A 35 -10.88 5.59 3.56
C THR A 35 -10.49 4.15 3.30
N THR A 36 -9.32 3.95 2.71
CA THR A 36 -8.76 2.63 2.44
C THR A 36 -7.46 2.52 3.21
N PRO A 37 -7.31 1.53 4.09
CA PRO A 37 -6.03 1.34 4.78
C PRO A 37 -4.88 1.25 3.79
N SER A 38 -3.80 1.99 4.05
CA SER A 38 -2.60 1.99 3.22
C SER A 38 -1.76 0.76 3.51
N LYS A 39 -2.37 -0.40 3.30
CA LYS A 39 -1.79 -1.71 3.60
C LYS A 39 -1.89 -2.62 2.38
N VAL A 40 -0.85 -3.42 2.20
CA VAL A 40 -0.80 -4.42 1.13
C VAL A 40 -0.23 -5.71 1.72
N GLY A 41 -0.75 -6.83 1.29
CA GLY A 41 -0.28 -8.12 1.77
C GLY A 41 -0.41 -9.20 0.71
N PHE A 42 0.11 -10.37 1.05
CA PHE A 42 0.00 -11.55 0.21
C PHE A 42 -0.61 -12.70 0.99
N THR A 43 -1.46 -13.48 0.34
CA THR A 43 -2.04 -14.69 0.91
C THR A 43 -1.10 -15.87 0.67
N LYS A 44 -1.41 -17.02 1.28
CA LYS A 44 -0.67 -18.27 1.07
C LYS A 44 -0.64 -18.69 -0.40
N ASN A 45 -1.64 -18.29 -1.17
CA ASN A 45 -1.72 -18.59 -2.60
C ASN A 45 -1.03 -17.54 -3.47
N SER A 46 -0.25 -16.67 -2.85
CA SER A 46 0.46 -15.57 -3.51
C SER A 46 -0.48 -14.55 -4.18
N GLU A 47 -1.72 -14.47 -3.72
CA GLU A 47 -2.66 -13.45 -4.15
C GLU A 47 -2.41 -12.16 -3.38
N ILE A 48 -2.48 -11.02 -4.07
CA ILE A 48 -2.31 -9.73 -3.44
C ILE A 48 -3.64 -9.26 -2.83
N VAL A 49 -3.58 -8.72 -1.61
CA VAL A 49 -4.73 -8.11 -0.93
C VAL A 49 -4.34 -6.71 -0.51
N ILE A 50 -5.28 -5.78 -0.58
CA ILE A 50 -5.03 -4.36 -0.34
C ILE A 50 -6.16 -3.77 0.51
N GLY A 51 -5.81 -2.82 1.37
CA GLY A 51 -6.78 -2.08 2.16
C GLY A 51 -7.35 -2.92 3.30
N ASP A 52 -8.67 -3.00 3.39
CA ASP A 52 -9.34 -3.68 4.50
C ASP A 52 -9.02 -5.17 4.57
N GLN A 53 -8.88 -5.83 3.42
CA GLN A 53 -8.48 -7.25 3.40
C GLN A 53 -7.08 -7.43 3.97
N ALA A 54 -6.15 -6.55 3.61
CA ALA A 54 -4.79 -6.61 4.16
C ALA A 54 -4.80 -6.32 5.67
N ARG A 55 -5.59 -5.35 6.10
CA ARG A 55 -5.71 -5.01 7.52
C ARG A 55 -6.22 -6.20 8.33
N ARG A 56 -7.24 -6.91 7.84
CA ARG A 56 -7.76 -8.09 8.52
C ARG A 56 -6.75 -9.22 8.58
N GLN A 57 -5.96 -9.39 7.52
CA GLN A 57 -4.93 -10.42 7.45
C GLN A 57 -3.78 -10.16 8.44
N LEU A 58 -3.53 -8.90 8.79
CA LEU A 58 -2.38 -8.49 9.61
C LEU A 58 -2.29 -9.27 10.92
N VAL A 59 -3.43 -9.56 11.55
CA VAL A 59 -3.48 -10.28 12.83
C VAL A 59 -2.92 -11.70 12.70
N LEU A 60 -3.23 -12.37 11.58
CA LEU A 60 -2.84 -13.76 11.35
C LEU A 60 -1.51 -13.88 10.61
N ASN A 61 -1.21 -12.93 9.74
CA ASN A 61 -0.04 -12.99 8.86
C ASN A 61 0.76 -11.68 8.90
N PRO A 62 1.32 -11.30 10.06
CA PRO A 62 2.02 -10.02 10.18
C PRO A 62 3.29 -9.93 9.32
N LYS A 63 3.91 -11.06 8.97
CA LYS A 63 5.12 -11.07 8.14
C LYS A 63 4.83 -10.92 6.65
N ASN A 64 3.56 -11.03 6.24
CA ASN A 64 3.14 -10.92 4.85
C ASN A 64 2.18 -9.77 4.63
N THR A 65 2.11 -8.83 5.57
CA THR A 65 1.28 -7.64 5.48
C THR A 65 2.14 -6.41 5.74
N PHE A 66 2.13 -5.47 4.81
CA PHE A 66 3.07 -4.36 4.77
C PHE A 66 2.34 -3.04 4.85
N TYR A 67 2.86 -2.13 5.66
CA TYR A 67 2.27 -0.82 5.94
C TYR A 67 3.36 0.14 6.41
N ASN A 68 3.00 1.41 6.56
CA ASN A 68 3.96 2.47 6.88
C ASN A 68 5.11 2.54 5.87
N LEU A 69 4.80 2.22 4.62
CA LEU A 69 5.80 2.08 3.57
C LEU A 69 6.47 3.40 3.18
N LYS A 70 5.82 4.54 3.45
CA LYS A 70 6.38 5.85 3.14
C LYS A 70 7.68 6.13 3.86
N ARG A 71 7.92 5.49 5.01
CA ARG A 71 9.17 5.68 5.75
C ARG A 71 10.40 5.16 5.02
N PHE A 72 10.20 4.30 4.01
CA PHE A 72 11.27 3.71 3.22
C PHE A 72 11.46 4.35 1.85
N ILE A 73 10.48 5.14 1.39
CA ILE A 73 10.50 5.70 0.04
C ILE A 73 11.61 6.73 -0.09
N GLY A 74 12.40 6.59 -1.18
CA GLY A 74 13.47 7.53 -1.49
C GLY A 74 14.66 7.45 -0.54
N ARG A 75 14.76 6.40 0.25
CA ARG A 75 15.85 6.23 1.23
C ARG A 75 16.62 4.95 0.97
N ASP A 76 17.92 5.02 1.17
CA ASP A 76 18.77 3.84 1.20
C ASP A 76 18.77 3.25 2.61
N TRP A 77 19.23 2.01 2.72
CA TRP A 77 19.28 1.31 4.00
C TRP A 77 19.99 2.10 5.08
N ASP A 78 21.12 2.73 4.74
CA ASP A 78 21.93 3.49 5.70
C ASP A 78 21.23 4.74 6.22
N GLU A 79 20.20 5.19 5.55
CA GLU A 79 19.43 6.39 5.94
C GLU A 79 18.30 6.06 6.90
N LEU A 80 18.03 4.77 7.14
CA LEU A 80 16.93 4.34 8.03
C LEU A 80 17.41 4.32 9.48
N ASP A 81 16.55 4.80 10.39
CA ASP A 81 16.78 4.70 11.80
C ASP A 81 16.20 3.38 12.35
N GLU A 82 16.47 3.10 13.64
CA GLU A 82 16.00 1.88 14.29
C GLU A 82 14.46 1.83 14.35
N THR A 83 13.82 2.96 14.48
CA THR A 83 12.36 3.04 14.52
C THR A 83 11.75 2.61 13.21
N SER A 84 12.36 3.03 12.10
CA SER A 84 11.86 2.70 10.75
C SER A 84 11.90 1.21 10.46
N ILE A 85 12.94 0.51 10.93
CA ILE A 85 13.10 -0.93 10.67
C ILE A 85 12.46 -1.80 11.76
N SER A 86 11.91 -1.19 12.81
CA SER A 86 11.23 -1.91 13.88
C SER A 86 9.77 -2.18 13.47
N VAL A 87 9.60 -3.11 12.55
CA VAL A 87 8.31 -3.52 12.00
C VAL A 87 8.19 -5.04 12.06
N PRO A 88 6.96 -5.59 12.10
CA PRO A 88 6.78 -7.04 12.21
C PRO A 88 7.19 -7.82 10.95
N TYR A 89 7.27 -7.18 9.80
CA TYR A 89 7.67 -7.83 8.56
C TYR A 89 9.17 -7.65 8.32
N ASN A 90 9.72 -8.41 7.38
CA ASN A 90 11.15 -8.46 7.12
C ASN A 90 11.59 -7.34 6.18
N VAL A 91 12.41 -6.44 6.69
CA VAL A 91 13.03 -5.35 5.91
C VAL A 91 14.53 -5.62 5.89
N LYS A 92 15.14 -5.50 4.73
CA LYS A 92 16.58 -5.73 4.58
C LYS A 92 17.19 -4.83 3.51
N SER A 93 18.51 -4.82 3.46
CA SER A 93 19.26 -4.17 2.38
C SER A 93 19.59 -5.20 1.31
N ASN A 94 19.48 -4.79 0.05
CA ASN A 94 20.06 -5.59 -1.04
C ASN A 94 21.56 -5.25 -1.19
N ASP A 95 22.21 -5.87 -2.18
CA ASP A 95 23.67 -5.67 -2.41
C ASP A 95 24.03 -4.22 -2.74
N ASN A 96 23.09 -3.44 -3.27
CA ASN A 96 23.30 -2.04 -3.64
C ASN A 96 22.97 -1.05 -2.51
N GLY A 97 22.58 -1.54 -1.33
CA GLY A 97 22.15 -0.68 -0.23
C GLY A 97 20.71 -0.20 -0.34
N SER A 98 19.94 -0.70 -1.30
CA SER A 98 18.53 -0.36 -1.43
C SER A 98 17.67 -1.15 -0.46
N VAL A 99 16.60 -0.54 0.03
CA VAL A 99 15.66 -1.18 0.95
C VAL A 99 14.82 -2.22 0.21
N ARG A 100 14.69 -3.41 0.80
CA ARG A 100 13.84 -4.48 0.27
C ARG A 100 12.96 -5.05 1.37
N ILE A 101 11.78 -5.47 0.99
CA ILE A 101 10.80 -6.08 1.90
C ILE A 101 10.54 -7.49 1.39
N LEU A 102 10.67 -8.48 2.28
CA LEU A 102 10.53 -9.88 1.94
C LEU A 102 9.16 -10.40 2.35
N SER A 103 8.47 -11.07 1.43
CA SER A 103 7.25 -11.81 1.73
C SER A 103 7.56 -13.31 1.79
N PRO A 104 7.41 -13.94 2.96
CA PRO A 104 7.60 -15.40 3.05
C PRO A 104 6.63 -16.19 2.16
N PHE A 105 5.39 -15.72 2.00
CA PHE A 105 4.40 -16.44 1.20
C PHE A 105 4.75 -16.47 -0.28
N THR A 106 5.28 -15.38 -0.83
CA THR A 106 5.66 -15.33 -2.25
C THR A 106 7.12 -15.72 -2.48
N GLU A 107 7.91 -15.78 -1.41
CA GLU A 107 9.36 -16.02 -1.47
C GLU A 107 10.08 -14.98 -2.34
N ARG A 108 9.56 -13.76 -2.37
CA ARG A 108 10.09 -12.65 -3.17
C ARG A 108 10.43 -11.45 -2.32
N GLU A 109 11.34 -10.64 -2.85
CA GLU A 109 11.70 -9.35 -2.30
C GLU A 109 11.06 -8.25 -3.14
N TYR A 110 10.59 -7.21 -2.47
CA TYR A 110 9.91 -6.09 -3.11
C TYR A 110 10.59 -4.80 -2.72
N ALA A 111 10.69 -3.88 -3.67
CA ALA A 111 10.99 -2.49 -3.34
C ALA A 111 9.74 -1.89 -2.68
N PRO A 112 9.90 -0.99 -1.70
CA PRO A 112 8.73 -0.31 -1.10
C PRO A 112 7.85 0.37 -2.13
N GLU A 113 8.43 0.93 -3.19
CA GLU A 113 7.73 1.59 -4.27
C GLU A 113 6.80 0.64 -5.04
N GLU A 114 7.20 -0.63 -5.20
CA GLU A 114 6.37 -1.64 -5.86
C GLU A 114 5.10 -1.92 -5.03
N LEU A 115 5.24 -2.01 -3.72
CA LEU A 115 4.12 -2.25 -2.83
C LEU A 115 3.17 -1.05 -2.80
N ILE A 116 3.72 0.16 -2.76
CA ILE A 116 2.91 1.38 -2.82
C ILE A 116 2.18 1.49 -4.15
N SER A 117 2.83 1.13 -5.26
CA SER A 117 2.18 1.19 -6.57
C SER A 117 0.96 0.27 -6.64
N SER A 118 0.98 -0.84 -5.92
CA SER A 118 -0.18 -1.74 -5.82
C SER A 118 -1.36 -1.07 -5.11
N ILE A 119 -1.07 -0.30 -4.07
CA ILE A 119 -2.10 0.47 -3.35
C ILE A 119 -2.70 1.54 -4.29
N ILE A 120 -1.84 2.28 -4.98
CA ILE A 120 -2.27 3.31 -5.93
C ILE A 120 -3.14 2.71 -7.03
N ARG A 121 -2.74 1.56 -7.56
CA ARG A 121 -3.51 0.87 -8.60
C ARG A 121 -4.91 0.50 -8.10
N LYS A 122 -5.03 0.03 -6.87
CA LYS A 122 -6.32 -0.27 -6.27
C LYS A 122 -7.21 0.98 -6.19
N LEU A 123 -6.65 2.10 -5.78
CA LEU A 123 -7.39 3.36 -5.68
C LEU A 123 -7.83 3.86 -7.05
N ILE A 124 -6.98 3.75 -8.06
CA ILE A 124 -7.32 4.12 -9.44
C ILE A 124 -8.46 3.23 -9.94
N ASN A 125 -8.39 1.92 -9.69
CA ASN A 125 -9.44 0.98 -10.12
C ASN A 125 -10.78 1.30 -9.45
N LEU A 126 -10.78 1.72 -8.20
CA LEU A 126 -11.99 2.17 -7.52
C LEU A 126 -12.61 3.38 -8.25
N SER A 127 -11.78 4.33 -8.70
CA SER A 127 -12.28 5.49 -9.43
C SER A 127 -12.89 5.10 -10.77
N LEU A 128 -12.29 4.13 -11.47
CA LEU A 128 -12.80 3.64 -12.75
C LEU A 128 -14.14 2.91 -12.61
N ILE A 129 -14.32 2.17 -11.54
CA ILE A 129 -15.58 1.47 -11.25
C ILE A 129 -16.68 2.47 -10.91
N HIS A 130 -16.35 3.52 -10.17
CA HIS A 130 -17.30 4.57 -9.79
C HIS A 130 -17.84 5.32 -11.02
N ILE A 131 -16.99 5.52 -12.00
CA ILE A 131 -17.35 6.18 -13.25
C ILE A 131 -18.12 5.20 -14.15
#